data_427d53877cd55431caf13403b73e6c6b
#
_entry.id   427d53877cd55431caf13403b73e6c6b
#
_cell.length_a   1.000
_cell.length_b   1.000
_cell.length_c   1.000
_cell.angle_alpha   90.00
_cell.angle_beta   90.00
_cell.angle_gamma   90.00
#
_symmetry.space_group_name_H-M   'P 1'
#
loop_
_entity.id
_entity.type
_entity.pdbx_description
1 polymer ?
#
loop_
_entity_poly.entity_id
_entity_poly.type
_entity_poly.pdbx_seq_one_letter_code
_entity_poly.pdbx_strand_id
1 'polypeptide(L)'
;MEFGINQFKWTREPERFTVSDDEVEIITRPHTDLWQRTYYHFRNDNAPVFQMETEEKYFSFLVRTEFESHHRFDQCGVVMYLDSENWLKGSIEYENEQFQHLGSVVTNNGYSDWATTAIDASIKSMWYRFSRREDDYCIECSTDGKHFTQMRVCHMWHGGGKIRFGIYACSPEDSSFKATFTNMAMTQCQWLAHNGQAPDEEG
;
A
#
# COMPACT_ATOMS: atom_id res chain seq x y z
N MET A 1 -7.56 -18.18 9.11
CA MET A 1 -6.08 -18.13 9.01
C MET A 1 -5.57 -17.37 10.21
N GLU A 2 -4.51 -17.84 10.85
CA GLU A 2 -3.87 -17.11 11.95
C GLU A 2 -3.03 -15.97 11.34
N PHE A 3 -3.32 -14.72 11.70
CA PHE A 3 -2.58 -13.53 11.25
C PHE A 3 -1.61 -13.11 12.37
N GLY A 4 -0.36 -12.88 12.02
CA GLY A 4 0.63 -12.38 12.95
C GLY A 4 1.80 -11.73 12.24
N ILE A 5 2.40 -10.72 12.87
CA ILE A 5 3.51 -9.93 12.30
C ILE A 5 4.76 -10.80 12.01
N ASN A 6 4.92 -11.89 12.72
CA ASN A 6 5.99 -12.88 12.53
C ASN A 6 5.92 -13.63 11.18
N GLN A 7 4.80 -13.53 10.46
CA GLN A 7 4.65 -14.08 9.12
C GLN A 7 5.16 -13.14 8.02
N PHE A 8 5.41 -11.89 8.38
CA PHE A 8 5.93 -10.89 7.46
C PHE A 8 7.44 -11.02 7.28
N LYS A 9 7.91 -10.70 6.09
CA LYS A 9 9.34 -10.71 5.73
C LYS A 9 9.67 -9.47 4.90
N TRP A 10 10.89 -9.01 5.03
CA TRP A 10 11.41 -7.96 4.17
C TRP A 10 11.72 -8.49 2.77
N THR A 11 11.24 -7.82 1.75
CA THR A 11 11.74 -7.98 0.38
C THR A 11 13.00 -7.16 0.18
N ARG A 12 13.04 -5.97 0.76
CA ARG A 12 14.25 -5.13 0.87
C ARG A 12 14.24 -4.55 2.28
N GLU A 13 15.10 -5.06 3.13
CA GLU A 13 15.17 -4.62 4.51
C GLU A 13 15.73 -3.19 4.60
N PRO A 14 15.06 -2.26 5.29
CA PRO A 14 15.58 -0.91 5.48
C PRO A 14 16.77 -0.92 6.46
N GLU A 15 17.60 0.12 6.41
CA GLU A 15 18.74 0.26 7.33
C GLU A 15 18.31 0.54 8.77
N ARG A 16 17.16 1.21 8.95
CA ARG A 16 16.63 1.61 10.26
C ARG A 16 15.15 1.29 10.33
N PHE A 17 14.81 0.40 11.21
CA PHE A 17 13.42 -0.01 11.46
C PHE A 17 13.29 -0.63 12.85
N THR A 18 12.05 -0.72 13.31
CA THR A 18 11.66 -1.56 14.45
C THR A 18 10.45 -2.42 14.09
N VAL A 19 10.39 -3.62 14.62
CA VAL A 19 9.25 -4.52 14.48
C VAL A 19 8.91 -5.07 15.85
N SER A 20 7.67 -4.88 16.29
CA SER A 20 7.10 -5.47 17.50
C SER A 20 5.81 -6.21 17.14
N ASP A 21 5.13 -6.80 18.12
CA ASP A 21 3.87 -7.52 17.88
C ASP A 21 2.74 -6.61 17.36
N ASP A 22 2.76 -5.33 17.71
CA ASP A 22 1.67 -4.37 17.44
C ASP A 22 2.07 -3.23 16.49
N GLU A 23 3.37 -3.06 16.21
CA GLU A 23 3.87 -1.89 15.51
C GLU A 23 5.10 -2.20 14.65
N VAL A 24 5.14 -1.56 13.48
CA VAL A 24 6.34 -1.48 12.64
C VAL A 24 6.69 -0.01 12.40
N GLU A 25 7.93 0.38 12.68
CA GLU A 25 8.47 1.67 12.27
C GLU A 25 9.48 1.47 11.13
N ILE A 26 9.42 2.33 10.14
CA ILE A 26 10.38 2.41 9.03
C ILE A 26 10.92 3.84 8.99
N ILE A 27 12.24 4.01 9.06
CA ILE A 27 12.90 5.26 8.70
C ILE A 27 13.34 5.13 7.25
N THR A 28 12.74 5.94 6.39
CA THR A 28 13.04 5.89 4.95
C THR A 28 14.45 6.34 4.64
N ARG A 29 14.95 5.97 3.48
CA ARG A 29 16.23 6.37 2.95
C ARG A 29 16.04 7.18 1.67
N PRO A 30 16.84 8.22 1.41
CA PRO A 30 16.81 8.98 0.17
C PRO A 30 16.91 8.08 -1.07
N HIS A 31 16.28 8.53 -2.16
CA HIS A 31 16.33 7.91 -3.47
C HIS A 31 15.77 6.48 -3.50
N THR A 32 14.74 6.22 -2.68
CA THR A 32 13.99 4.96 -2.69
C THR A 32 12.60 5.17 -3.26
N ASP A 33 12.16 4.26 -4.15
CA ASP A 33 10.84 4.34 -4.80
C ASP A 33 10.41 2.99 -5.36
N LEU A 34 9.14 2.93 -5.78
CA LEU A 34 8.57 1.92 -6.68
C LEU A 34 7.91 2.64 -7.85
N TRP A 35 8.57 2.63 -9.01
CA TRP A 35 8.08 3.20 -10.26
C TRP A 35 8.60 2.44 -11.47
N GLN A 36 7.74 2.22 -12.47
CA GLN A 36 8.11 1.54 -13.71
C GLN A 36 7.68 2.33 -14.93
N ARG A 37 8.65 2.87 -15.66
CA ARG A 37 8.66 3.42 -17.03
C ARG A 37 7.68 4.56 -17.33
N THR A 38 6.38 4.36 -17.13
CA THR A 38 5.30 5.22 -17.66
C THR A 38 5.64 6.69 -17.60
N TYR A 39 5.59 7.38 -18.74
CA TYR A 39 5.86 8.78 -18.98
C TYR A 39 7.32 9.23 -18.68
N TYR A 40 7.83 8.93 -17.46
CA TYR A 40 9.15 9.38 -17.00
C TYR A 40 10.31 8.53 -17.52
N HIS A 41 10.06 7.36 -18.10
CA HIS A 41 11.02 6.42 -18.68
C HIS A 41 12.06 5.81 -17.74
N PHE A 42 12.10 6.21 -16.45
CA PHE A 42 12.98 5.57 -15.47
C PHE A 42 12.33 4.34 -14.82
N ARG A 43 13.15 3.55 -14.19
CA ARG A 43 12.75 2.46 -13.30
C ARG A 43 13.39 2.67 -11.95
N ASN A 44 12.60 2.53 -10.90
CA ASN A 44 13.08 2.47 -9.54
C ASN A 44 12.33 1.37 -8.79
N ASP A 45 13.06 0.44 -8.20
CA ASP A 45 12.51 -0.73 -7.52
C ASP A 45 13.37 -1.05 -6.30
N ASN A 46 13.52 -0.08 -5.40
CA ASN A 46 14.39 -0.19 -4.24
C ASN A 46 13.74 0.20 -2.92
N ALA A 47 12.45 0.55 -2.89
CA ALA A 47 11.74 0.82 -1.66
C ALA A 47 11.67 -0.43 -0.77
N PRO A 48 11.85 -0.30 0.55
CA PRO A 48 11.63 -1.39 1.48
C PRO A 48 10.16 -1.80 1.49
N VAL A 49 9.93 -3.12 1.48
CA VAL A 49 8.60 -3.72 1.53
C VAL A 49 8.59 -4.81 2.60
N PHE A 50 7.67 -4.70 3.57
CA PHE A 50 7.45 -5.68 4.62
C PHE A 50 6.11 -6.36 4.37
N GLN A 51 6.13 -7.65 4.03
CA GLN A 51 4.95 -8.33 3.49
C GLN A 51 4.88 -9.80 3.88
N MET A 52 3.67 -10.30 3.97
CA MET A 52 3.37 -11.72 4.14
C MET A 52 2.85 -12.34 2.85
N GLU A 53 2.94 -13.66 2.77
CA GLU A 53 2.48 -14.46 1.64
C GLU A 53 1.13 -15.10 1.95
N THR A 54 0.22 -15.16 0.97
CA THR A 54 -1.06 -15.83 1.10
C THR A 54 -1.56 -16.42 -0.22
N GLU A 55 -2.36 -17.50 -0.12
CA GLU A 55 -3.15 -18.08 -1.21
C GLU A 55 -4.64 -17.74 -1.08
N GLU A 56 -5.03 -17.05 0.02
CA GLU A 56 -6.42 -16.61 0.21
C GLU A 56 -6.88 -15.68 -0.89
N LYS A 57 -8.00 -16.00 -1.50
CA LYS A 57 -8.55 -15.26 -2.64
C LYS A 57 -9.55 -14.18 -2.26
N TYR A 58 -10.10 -14.26 -1.05
CA TYR A 58 -11.13 -13.35 -0.55
C TYR A 58 -10.77 -12.89 0.85
N PHE A 59 -10.08 -11.75 0.95
CA PHE A 59 -9.71 -11.17 2.24
C PHE A 59 -9.61 -9.65 2.19
N SER A 60 -9.56 -9.04 3.36
CA SER A 60 -9.17 -7.65 3.54
C SER A 60 -8.02 -7.56 4.53
N PHE A 61 -7.00 -6.76 4.20
CA PHE A 61 -5.91 -6.37 5.08
C PHE A 61 -6.11 -4.93 5.52
N LEU A 62 -6.13 -4.71 6.81
CA LEU A 62 -6.28 -3.40 7.45
C LEU A 62 -4.96 -2.97 8.06
N VAL A 63 -4.64 -1.68 7.95
CA VAL A 63 -3.49 -1.07 8.64
C VAL A 63 -3.74 0.43 8.85
N ARG A 64 -3.27 0.95 9.98
CA ARG A 64 -3.18 2.39 10.26
C ARG A 64 -1.74 2.84 10.08
N THR A 65 -1.54 3.91 9.33
CA THR A 65 -0.23 4.56 9.17
C THR A 65 -0.21 5.90 9.91
N GLU A 66 0.90 6.21 10.57
CA GLU A 66 1.28 7.55 11.00
C GLU A 66 2.57 7.95 10.28
N PHE A 67 2.68 9.21 9.89
CA PHE A 67 3.79 9.63 9.04
C PHE A 67 4.24 11.06 9.35
N GLU A 68 5.54 11.22 9.42
CA GLU A 68 6.23 12.49 9.63
C GLU A 68 6.81 13.03 8.30
N SER A 69 6.11 12.73 7.19
CA SER A 69 6.50 13.19 5.85
C SER A 69 6.56 14.72 5.77
N HIS A 70 7.60 15.25 5.15
CA HIS A 70 7.88 16.68 5.09
C HIS A 70 8.58 17.12 3.80
N HIS A 71 8.89 16.18 2.91
CA HIS A 71 9.51 16.46 1.63
C HIS A 71 8.69 15.83 0.51
N ARG A 72 8.72 16.45 -0.67
CA ARG A 72 7.94 15.98 -1.82
C ARG A 72 8.19 14.51 -2.12
N PHE A 73 7.10 13.79 -2.39
CA PHE A 73 7.07 12.36 -2.65
C PHE A 73 7.38 11.44 -1.47
N ASP A 74 7.67 11.95 -0.27
CA ASP A 74 7.68 11.11 0.93
C ASP A 74 6.37 10.36 1.03
N GLN A 75 6.40 9.02 1.06
CA GLN A 75 5.21 8.20 0.94
C GLN A 75 5.27 6.92 1.78
N CYS A 76 4.12 6.52 2.32
CA CYS A 76 3.95 5.25 3.02
C CYS A 76 2.51 4.76 2.94
N GLY A 77 2.32 3.45 2.96
CA GLY A 77 0.99 2.85 2.89
C GLY A 77 1.02 1.34 2.69
N VAL A 78 0.01 0.84 1.98
CA VAL A 78 -0.14 -0.58 1.66
C VAL A 78 0.47 -0.92 0.31
N VAL A 79 0.89 -2.17 0.18
CA VAL A 79 1.48 -2.68 -1.05
C VAL A 79 1.13 -4.16 -1.24
N MET A 80 0.91 -4.56 -2.47
CA MET A 80 1.06 -5.93 -2.95
C MET A 80 2.24 -5.93 -3.92
N TYR A 81 3.27 -6.71 -3.63
CA TYR A 81 4.48 -6.75 -4.45
C TYR A 81 4.82 -8.20 -4.82
N LEU A 82 4.63 -8.55 -6.08
CA LEU A 82 4.98 -9.86 -6.62
C LEU A 82 6.43 -9.89 -7.10
N ASP A 83 6.77 -8.93 -7.95
CA ASP A 83 8.10 -8.72 -8.52
C ASP A 83 8.23 -7.26 -9.00
N SER A 84 9.38 -6.91 -9.60
CA SER A 84 9.67 -5.55 -10.07
C SER A 84 8.72 -5.02 -11.15
N GLU A 85 8.04 -5.90 -11.86
CA GLU A 85 7.16 -5.53 -12.97
C GLU A 85 5.66 -5.69 -12.65
N ASN A 86 5.32 -6.27 -11.47
CA ASN A 86 3.94 -6.56 -11.07
C ASN A 86 3.72 -6.25 -9.59
N TRP A 87 3.13 -5.09 -9.31
CA TRP A 87 2.83 -4.63 -7.96
C TRP A 87 1.74 -3.56 -7.95
N LEU A 88 1.13 -3.40 -6.79
CA LEU A 88 0.08 -2.42 -6.51
C LEU A 88 0.41 -1.74 -5.19
N LYS A 89 0.36 -0.41 -5.13
CA LYS A 89 0.52 0.36 -3.89
C LYS A 89 -0.59 1.40 -3.73
N GLY A 90 -0.92 1.72 -2.47
CA GLY A 90 -1.78 2.82 -2.08
C GLY A 90 -1.21 3.52 -0.87
N SER A 91 -1.09 4.85 -0.91
CA SER A 91 -0.35 5.62 0.09
C SER A 91 -0.77 7.08 0.17
N ILE A 92 -0.36 7.74 1.25
CA ILE A 92 -0.15 9.18 1.19
C ILE A 92 1.14 9.44 0.41
N GLU A 93 1.23 10.61 -0.18
CA GLU A 93 2.39 11.10 -0.89
C GLU A 93 2.47 12.62 -0.68
N TYR A 94 3.46 13.07 0.09
CA TYR A 94 3.58 14.46 0.45
C TYR A 94 3.94 15.32 -0.76
N GLU A 95 3.30 16.48 -0.91
CA GLU A 95 3.62 17.44 -1.98
C GLU A 95 4.21 18.74 -1.41
N ASN A 96 3.49 19.38 -0.49
CA ASN A 96 3.92 20.62 0.15
C ASN A 96 3.14 20.87 1.45
N GLU A 97 3.35 22.03 2.09
CA GLU A 97 2.70 22.39 3.36
C GLU A 97 1.18 22.56 3.27
N GLN A 98 0.60 22.74 2.08
CA GLN A 98 -0.82 22.93 1.89
C GLN A 98 -1.56 21.62 1.61
N PHE A 99 -0.97 20.75 0.81
CA PHE A 99 -1.61 19.49 0.43
C PHE A 99 -0.62 18.35 0.23
N GLN A 100 -1.15 17.16 0.29
CA GLN A 100 -0.52 15.91 -0.08
C GLN A 100 -1.51 15.08 -0.88
N HIS A 101 -1.05 14.03 -1.51
CA HIS A 101 -1.89 13.15 -2.30
C HIS A 101 -2.26 11.88 -1.52
N LEU A 102 -3.50 11.43 -1.70
CA LEU A 102 -3.82 10.01 -1.63
C LEU A 102 -3.55 9.44 -3.01
N GLY A 103 -2.50 8.65 -3.13
CA GLY A 103 -2.05 8.07 -4.37
C GLY A 103 -2.25 6.57 -4.43
N SER A 104 -2.49 6.06 -5.63
CA SER A 104 -2.41 4.63 -5.92
C SER A 104 -1.66 4.40 -7.22
N VAL A 105 -0.82 3.38 -7.24
CA VAL A 105 -0.11 2.97 -8.46
C VAL A 105 -0.34 1.49 -8.69
N VAL A 106 -0.75 1.17 -9.91
CA VAL A 106 -0.90 -0.21 -10.40
C VAL A 106 0.16 -0.45 -11.45
N THR A 107 1.03 -1.42 -11.22
CA THR A 107 2.05 -1.80 -12.20
C THR A 107 1.78 -3.21 -12.68
N ASN A 108 1.47 -3.33 -13.96
CA ASN A 108 1.29 -4.59 -14.67
C ASN A 108 2.32 -4.66 -15.81
N ASN A 109 3.08 -5.75 -15.88
CA ASN A 109 4.07 -6.00 -16.93
C ASN A 109 5.05 -4.82 -17.12
N GLY A 110 5.44 -4.19 -15.99
CA GLY A 110 6.44 -3.13 -15.96
C GLY A 110 6.01 -1.76 -16.45
N TYR A 111 4.71 -1.47 -16.42
CA TYR A 111 4.18 -0.13 -16.66
C TYR A 111 3.28 0.31 -15.51
N SER A 112 3.61 1.45 -14.91
CA SER A 112 2.90 2.03 -13.79
C SER A 112 1.74 2.92 -14.26
N ASP A 113 0.58 2.74 -13.63
CA ASP A 113 -0.63 3.56 -13.79
C ASP A 113 -0.91 4.26 -12.47
N TRP A 114 -0.84 5.57 -12.42
CA TRP A 114 -0.88 6.39 -11.22
C TRP A 114 -2.13 7.26 -11.19
N ALA A 115 -2.84 7.23 -10.06
CA ALA A 115 -3.99 8.09 -9.78
C ALA A 115 -3.83 8.77 -8.41
N THR A 116 -4.25 10.03 -8.31
CA THR A 116 -4.13 10.83 -7.08
C THR A 116 -5.40 11.61 -6.77
N THR A 117 -5.59 11.88 -5.49
CA THR A 117 -6.56 12.84 -4.96
C THR A 117 -5.86 13.71 -3.93
N ALA A 118 -5.99 15.03 -4.05
CA ALA A 118 -5.40 15.96 -3.08
C ALA A 118 -6.17 15.91 -1.75
N ILE A 119 -5.42 15.87 -0.65
CA ILE A 119 -5.93 15.98 0.72
C ILE A 119 -5.07 16.99 1.50
N ASP A 120 -5.60 17.48 2.63
CA ASP A 120 -4.90 18.44 3.48
C ASP A 120 -3.59 17.85 4.04
N ALA A 121 -2.49 18.61 3.98
CA ALA A 121 -1.18 18.21 4.49
C ALA A 121 -1.13 18.11 6.04
N SER A 122 -2.11 18.67 6.74
CA SER A 122 -2.24 18.53 8.19
C SER A 122 -2.67 17.12 8.64
N ILE A 123 -3.19 16.29 7.74
CA ILE A 123 -3.49 14.89 8.00
C ILE A 123 -2.17 14.14 8.18
N LYS A 124 -1.94 13.57 9.37
CA LYS A 124 -0.70 12.84 9.73
C LYS A 124 -0.93 11.38 10.08
N SER A 125 -2.14 10.87 9.85
CA SER A 125 -2.44 9.44 9.93
C SER A 125 -3.50 9.06 8.91
N MET A 126 -3.42 7.82 8.42
CA MET A 126 -4.37 7.29 7.47
C MET A 126 -4.55 5.79 7.70
N TRP A 127 -5.78 5.33 7.65
CA TRP A 127 -6.11 3.92 7.60
C TRP A 127 -6.22 3.49 6.15
N TYR A 128 -5.68 2.31 5.85
CA TYR A 128 -5.87 1.65 4.56
C TYR A 128 -6.54 0.32 4.76
N ARG A 129 -7.43 -0.02 3.84
CA ARG A 129 -7.97 -1.36 3.67
C ARG A 129 -7.66 -1.83 2.25
N PHE A 130 -6.84 -2.85 2.17
CA PHE A 130 -6.50 -3.54 0.93
C PHE A 130 -7.31 -4.82 0.86
N SER A 131 -8.16 -4.96 -0.15
CA SER A 131 -9.04 -6.11 -0.31
C SER A 131 -8.74 -6.85 -1.61
N ARG A 132 -8.86 -8.16 -1.56
CA ARG A 132 -8.69 -9.07 -2.69
C ARG A 132 -9.96 -9.85 -2.97
N ARG A 133 -10.31 -9.97 -4.27
CA ARG A 133 -11.27 -10.91 -4.83
C ARG A 133 -10.64 -11.54 -6.07
N GLU A 134 -10.18 -12.79 -5.98
CA GLU A 134 -9.44 -13.52 -7.02
C GLU A 134 -8.16 -12.76 -7.44
N ASP A 135 -8.16 -12.16 -8.63
CA ASP A 135 -7.09 -11.33 -9.21
C ASP A 135 -7.48 -9.85 -9.34
N ASP A 136 -8.62 -9.47 -8.73
CA ASP A 136 -9.08 -8.10 -8.59
C ASP A 136 -8.82 -7.56 -7.19
N TYR A 137 -8.52 -6.27 -7.11
CA TYR A 137 -8.09 -5.62 -5.88
C TYR A 137 -8.79 -4.29 -5.67
N CYS A 138 -9.10 -4.00 -4.42
CA CYS A 138 -9.60 -2.70 -3.99
C CYS A 138 -8.70 -2.13 -2.91
N ILE A 139 -8.35 -0.84 -3.04
CA ILE A 139 -7.74 -0.06 -1.96
C ILE A 139 -8.75 1.00 -1.53
N GLU A 140 -8.96 1.08 -0.23
CA GLU A 140 -9.79 2.07 0.42
C GLU A 140 -8.98 2.78 1.50
N CYS A 141 -9.36 4.02 1.81
CA CYS A 141 -8.75 4.81 2.87
C CYS A 141 -9.80 5.35 3.85
N SER A 142 -9.35 5.69 5.06
CA SER A 142 -10.18 6.29 6.09
C SER A 142 -9.32 7.12 7.05
N THR A 143 -9.84 8.26 7.50
CA THR A 143 -9.21 9.08 8.54
C THR A 143 -9.60 8.65 9.96
N ASP A 144 -10.70 7.91 10.12
CA ASP A 144 -11.26 7.52 11.42
C ASP A 144 -11.23 6.00 11.68
N GLY A 145 -10.83 5.20 10.68
CA GLY A 145 -10.81 3.74 10.75
C GLY A 145 -12.19 3.07 10.72
N LYS A 146 -13.25 3.84 10.45
CA LYS A 146 -14.65 3.36 10.44
C LYS A 146 -15.33 3.58 9.09
N HIS A 147 -15.16 4.76 8.52
CA HIS A 147 -15.77 5.13 7.24
C HIS A 147 -14.71 5.09 6.16
N PHE A 148 -14.76 4.05 5.32
CA PHE A 148 -13.80 3.83 4.25
C PHE A 148 -14.32 4.34 2.92
N THR A 149 -13.46 5.01 2.17
CA THR A 149 -13.70 5.52 0.82
C THR A 149 -12.78 4.83 -0.17
N GLN A 150 -13.34 4.41 -1.31
CA GLN A 150 -12.59 3.76 -2.36
C GLN A 150 -11.54 4.70 -2.96
N MET A 151 -10.29 4.26 -3.01
CA MET A 151 -9.19 4.91 -3.72
C MET A 151 -9.01 4.31 -5.11
N ARG A 152 -9.03 2.98 -5.21
CA ARG A 152 -8.72 2.25 -6.43
C ARG A 152 -9.43 0.92 -6.48
N VAL A 153 -9.95 0.56 -7.64
CA VAL A 153 -10.27 -0.81 -8.05
C VAL A 153 -9.40 -1.14 -9.26
N CYS A 154 -8.77 -2.29 -9.27
CA CYS A 154 -7.89 -2.68 -10.37
C CYS A 154 -7.75 -4.20 -10.50
N HIS A 155 -7.35 -4.62 -11.69
CA HIS A 155 -6.98 -5.99 -12.01
C HIS A 155 -5.47 -6.15 -12.04
N MET A 156 -4.97 -7.30 -11.54
CA MET A 156 -3.56 -7.66 -11.58
C MET A 156 -3.38 -8.95 -12.37
N TRP A 157 -2.85 -8.86 -13.57
CA TRP A 157 -2.71 -9.99 -14.52
C TRP A 157 -1.98 -11.21 -13.95
N HIS A 158 -1.14 -11.01 -12.95
CA HIS A 158 -0.39 -12.07 -12.27
C HIS A 158 -0.84 -12.26 -10.81
N GLY A 159 -1.97 -11.65 -10.42
CA GLY A 159 -2.45 -11.59 -9.04
C GLY A 159 -3.40 -12.74 -8.65
N GLY A 160 -3.78 -13.64 -9.54
CA GLY A 160 -4.77 -14.69 -9.27
C GLY A 160 -4.25 -15.89 -8.45
N GLY A 161 -2.93 -16.04 -8.32
CA GLY A 161 -2.29 -17.12 -7.55
C GLY A 161 -1.92 -16.74 -6.13
N LYS A 162 -0.80 -17.28 -5.67
CA LYS A 162 -0.15 -16.89 -4.42
C LYS A 162 0.37 -15.45 -4.56
N ILE A 163 0.07 -14.60 -3.60
CA ILE A 163 0.47 -13.20 -3.58
C ILE A 163 1.25 -12.87 -2.31
N ARG A 164 1.91 -11.71 -2.32
CA ARG A 164 2.53 -11.09 -1.14
C ARG A 164 1.96 -9.69 -0.98
N PHE A 165 1.52 -9.35 0.22
CA PHE A 165 0.96 -8.05 0.56
C PHE A 165 1.44 -7.58 1.92
N GLY A 166 1.40 -6.28 2.14
CA GLY A 166 1.82 -5.69 3.40
C GLY A 166 1.96 -4.18 3.32
N ILE A 167 3.09 -3.68 3.83
CA ILE A 167 3.37 -2.26 4.00
C ILE A 167 4.68 -1.85 3.33
N TYR A 168 4.78 -0.57 3.00
CA TYR A 168 6.00 0.04 2.47
C TYR A 168 6.12 1.50 2.88
N ALA A 169 7.34 2.03 2.85
CA ALA A 169 7.61 3.47 2.95
C ALA A 169 8.86 3.81 2.13
N CYS A 170 8.88 4.97 1.50
CA CYS A 170 10.04 5.43 0.72
C CYS A 170 10.10 6.96 0.60
N SER A 171 11.29 7.45 0.27
CA SER A 171 11.58 8.85 -0.02
C SER A 171 12.29 8.95 -1.38
N PRO A 172 11.55 9.26 -2.46
CA PRO A 172 12.12 9.33 -3.81
C PRO A 172 13.17 10.42 -4.01
N GLU A 173 13.06 11.53 -3.30
CA GLU A 173 14.03 12.63 -3.35
C GLU A 173 15.06 12.52 -2.21
N ASP A 174 15.87 13.57 -1.97
CA ASP A 174 16.89 13.61 -0.92
C ASP A 174 16.26 13.90 0.44
N SER A 175 15.52 12.92 0.95
CA SER A 175 14.75 13.00 2.19
C SER A 175 14.79 11.70 2.96
N SER A 176 14.42 11.79 4.23
CA SER A 176 14.19 10.66 5.13
C SER A 176 13.13 11.04 6.15
N PHE A 177 12.09 10.22 6.31
CA PHE A 177 11.05 10.44 7.32
C PHE A 177 10.72 9.13 8.05
N LYS A 178 9.99 9.27 9.16
CA LYS A 178 9.49 8.14 9.92
C LYS A 178 8.06 7.82 9.52
N ALA A 179 7.83 6.55 9.17
CA ALA A 179 6.51 5.96 8.97
C ALA A 179 6.26 4.90 10.06
N THR A 180 5.12 4.98 10.73
CA THR A 180 4.71 4.03 11.76
C THR A 180 3.44 3.33 11.33
N PHE A 181 3.40 2.00 11.45
CA PHE A 181 2.28 1.15 11.04
C PHE A 181 1.76 0.38 12.24
N THR A 182 0.47 0.52 12.52
CA THR A 182 -0.21 -0.12 13.65
C THR A 182 -1.54 -0.76 13.21
N ASN A 183 -2.18 -1.49 14.12
CA ASN A 183 -3.50 -2.08 13.89
C ASN A 183 -3.58 -2.96 12.63
N MET A 184 -2.50 -3.65 12.30
CA MET A 184 -2.48 -4.59 11.18
C MET A 184 -3.37 -5.79 11.48
N ALA A 185 -4.28 -6.08 10.57
CA ALA A 185 -5.19 -7.21 10.70
C ALA A 185 -5.60 -7.76 9.34
N MET A 186 -5.80 -9.05 9.26
CA MET A 186 -6.39 -9.72 8.10
C MET A 186 -7.77 -10.25 8.49
N THR A 187 -8.77 -9.96 7.68
CA THR A 187 -10.18 -10.33 7.91
C THR A 187 -10.79 -10.98 6.69
N GLN A 188 -12.00 -11.48 6.81
CA GLN A 188 -12.82 -11.80 5.64
C GLN A 188 -12.96 -10.56 4.76
N CYS A 189 -13.12 -10.78 3.45
CA CYS A 189 -13.21 -9.70 2.47
C CYS A 189 -14.36 -8.73 2.81
N GLN A 190 -14.02 -7.46 2.99
CA GLN A 190 -14.97 -6.38 3.31
C GLN A 190 -15.26 -5.48 2.10
N TRP A 191 -14.70 -5.79 0.95
CA TRP A 191 -15.02 -5.12 -0.28
C TRP A 191 -16.35 -5.63 -0.82
N LEU A 192 -17.41 -4.85 -0.57
CA LEU A 192 -18.77 -5.19 -0.98
C LEU A 192 -19.08 -4.62 -2.36
N ALA A 193 -19.84 -5.34 -3.15
CA ALA A 193 -20.38 -4.84 -4.41
C ALA A 193 -21.36 -3.69 -4.15
N HIS A 194 -21.47 -2.78 -5.11
CA HIS A 194 -22.52 -1.78 -5.11
C HIS A 194 -23.91 -2.45 -5.24
N ASN A 195 -24.94 -1.82 -4.66
CA ASN A 195 -26.32 -2.34 -4.72
C ASN A 195 -26.73 -2.63 -6.17
N GLY A 196 -27.16 -3.85 -6.43
CA GLY A 196 -27.56 -4.32 -7.75
C GLY A 196 -26.40 -4.67 -8.69
N GLN A 197 -25.17 -4.67 -8.22
CA GLN A 197 -23.98 -5.00 -8.99
C GLN A 197 -23.12 -6.07 -8.26
N ALA A 198 -23.75 -6.93 -7.46
CA ALA A 198 -23.03 -8.02 -6.85
C ALA A 198 -22.37 -8.88 -7.95
N PRO A 199 -21.06 -9.18 -7.86
CA PRO A 199 -20.47 -10.22 -8.68
C PRO A 199 -21.24 -11.52 -8.43
N ASP A 200 -21.31 -12.38 -9.46
CA ASP A 200 -21.96 -13.67 -9.36
C ASP A 200 -21.52 -14.38 -8.08
N GLU A 201 -22.47 -15.07 -7.43
CA GLU A 201 -22.32 -15.62 -6.09
C GLU A 201 -20.98 -16.36 -5.93
N GLU A 202 -20.28 -16.03 -4.86
CA GLU A 202 -19.11 -16.77 -4.43
C GLU A 202 -19.52 -18.22 -4.21
N GLY A 203 -19.03 -19.11 -5.09
CA GLY A 203 -19.34 -20.53 -5.07
C GLY A 203 -18.70 -21.28 -3.89
#